data_1ed69a9a9b69d234fa82f97068be1c13
#
_entry.id   1ed69a9a9b69d234fa82f97068be1c13
#
_cell.length_a   1.000
_cell.length_b   1.000
_cell.length_c   1.000
_cell.angle_alpha   90.00
_cell.angle_beta   90.00
_cell.angle_gamma   90.00
#
_symmetry.space_group_name_H-M   'P 1'
#
loop_
_entity.id
_entity.type
_entity.pdbx_description
1 polymer ?
#
loop_
_entity_poly.entity_id
_entity_poly.type
_entity_poly.pdbx_seq_one_letter_code
_entity_poly.pdbx_strand_id
1 'polypeptide(L)'
;MNTRMNTYGQSSLEWTVVGSDIGPLLLAATGHGLVSVVFHADGPVRERALRQLRDRLGVEPAESSSGLLAEAIRELSAYFAGELREFGLPLDWSLSGGFNRQVLRELATGVPYGAVVGYGELARRVGQPGAAQAVGVAMGSNPLPVVVPCHRVVESDGGLGGFGGGLETKRQLLALEGVLPAPLF
;
A
#
# COMPACT_ATOMS: atom_id res chain seq x y z
N MET A 1 30.98 -31.57 -21.29
CA MET A 1 29.68 -31.01 -21.58
C MET A 1 29.22 -30.26 -20.34
N ASN A 2 29.36 -28.96 -20.35
CA ASN A 2 28.95 -28.11 -19.24
C ASN A 2 27.47 -27.78 -19.39
N THR A 3 26.63 -28.45 -18.65
CA THR A 3 25.25 -28.06 -18.47
C THR A 3 25.25 -26.89 -17.50
N ARG A 4 25.23 -25.67 -18.02
CA ARG A 4 24.89 -24.48 -17.19
C ARG A 4 23.44 -24.66 -16.74
N MET A 5 23.27 -25.08 -15.50
CA MET A 5 21.98 -24.94 -14.82
C MET A 5 21.67 -23.44 -14.76
N ASN A 6 20.64 -23.08 -15.48
CA ASN A 6 20.02 -21.79 -15.44
C ASN A 6 19.46 -21.59 -14.02
N THR A 7 20.14 -20.79 -13.23
CA THR A 7 19.63 -20.35 -11.92
C THR A 7 18.48 -19.40 -12.22
N TYR A 8 17.29 -19.92 -12.44
CA TYR A 8 16.07 -19.12 -12.39
C TYR A 8 15.99 -18.52 -11.00
N GLY A 9 16.05 -17.21 -10.94
CA GLY A 9 16.23 -16.44 -9.73
C GLY A 9 15.32 -16.92 -8.62
N GLN A 10 15.92 -17.24 -7.49
CA GLN A 10 15.18 -17.36 -6.24
C GLN A 10 14.44 -16.05 -6.07
N SER A 11 13.12 -16.15 -6.01
CA SER A 11 12.28 -15.01 -5.71
C SER A 11 12.76 -14.43 -4.38
N SER A 12 13.38 -13.27 -4.38
CA SER A 12 13.83 -12.62 -3.17
C SER A 12 12.64 -11.94 -2.49
N LEU A 13 12.60 -11.99 -1.18
CA LEU A 13 11.65 -11.23 -0.37
C LEU A 13 12.44 -10.53 0.73
N GLU A 14 12.51 -9.23 0.64
CA GLU A 14 13.23 -8.39 1.59
C GLU A 14 12.25 -7.50 2.33
N TRP A 15 12.58 -7.13 3.57
CA TRP A 15 11.76 -6.26 4.39
C TRP A 15 12.58 -5.34 5.26
N THR A 16 11.96 -4.24 5.67
CA THR A 16 12.49 -3.30 6.65
C THR A 16 11.34 -2.63 7.40
N VAL A 17 11.64 -2.00 8.52
CA VAL A 17 10.71 -1.15 9.24
C VAL A 17 11.26 0.27 9.24
N VAL A 18 10.41 1.24 8.92
CA VAL A 18 10.72 2.66 8.92
C VAL A 18 9.77 3.41 9.82
N GLY A 19 10.30 4.37 10.58
CA GLY A 19 9.47 5.30 11.37
C GLY A 19 8.79 6.33 10.48
N SER A 20 7.60 6.75 10.84
CA SER A 20 6.87 7.81 10.17
C SER A 20 5.96 8.56 11.14
N ASP A 21 5.37 9.67 10.68
CA ASP A 21 4.41 10.46 11.48
C ASP A 21 3.13 9.67 11.83
N ILE A 22 2.86 8.60 11.10
CA ILE A 22 1.73 7.70 11.36
C ILE A 22 2.14 6.40 12.08
N GLY A 23 3.33 6.36 12.66
CA GLY A 23 3.88 5.19 13.34
C GLY A 23 4.81 4.35 12.46
N PRO A 24 5.31 3.22 12.98
CA PRO A 24 6.21 2.37 12.25
C PRO A 24 5.51 1.67 11.08
N LEU A 25 6.17 1.66 9.91
CA LEU A 25 5.71 0.98 8.71
C LEU A 25 6.67 -0.16 8.37
N LEU A 26 6.13 -1.37 8.17
CA LEU A 26 6.88 -2.44 7.55
C LEU A 26 6.74 -2.31 6.03
N LEU A 27 7.87 -2.36 5.34
CA LEU A 27 7.95 -2.37 3.89
C LEU A 27 8.54 -3.70 3.46
N ALA A 28 7.93 -4.34 2.47
CA ALA A 28 8.46 -5.57 1.88
C ALA A 28 8.51 -5.44 0.36
N ALA A 29 9.56 -5.98 -0.23
CA ALA A 29 9.80 -5.94 -1.67
C ALA A 29 10.27 -7.31 -2.19
N THR A 30 9.87 -7.59 -3.42
CA THR A 30 10.36 -8.72 -4.21
C THR A 30 11.26 -8.21 -5.33
N GLY A 31 11.76 -9.10 -6.16
CA GLY A 31 12.48 -8.71 -7.39
C GLY A 31 11.62 -7.94 -8.40
N HIS A 32 10.30 -7.94 -8.24
CA HIS A 32 9.36 -7.25 -9.14
C HIS A 32 8.91 -5.88 -8.63
N GLY A 33 9.07 -5.58 -7.35
CA GLY A 33 8.66 -4.30 -6.80
C GLY A 33 8.27 -4.36 -5.33
N LEU A 34 7.79 -3.23 -4.83
CA LEU A 34 7.21 -3.15 -3.50
C LEU A 34 5.94 -4.02 -3.47
N VAL A 35 5.84 -4.93 -2.51
CA VAL A 35 4.77 -5.92 -2.42
C VAL A 35 3.85 -5.71 -1.24
N SER A 36 4.34 -5.08 -0.17
CA SER A 36 3.55 -4.87 1.04
C SER A 36 4.00 -3.63 1.82
N VAL A 37 3.01 -2.94 2.39
CA VAL A 37 3.18 -1.89 3.40
C VAL A 37 2.24 -2.25 4.55
N VAL A 38 2.75 -2.29 5.78
CA VAL A 38 1.96 -2.64 6.96
C VAL A 38 2.05 -1.53 7.99
N PHE A 39 0.88 -1.04 8.42
CA PHE A 39 0.77 -0.02 9.46
C PHE A 39 1.07 -0.57 10.85
N HIS A 40 1.52 0.31 11.74
CA HIS A 40 1.72 0.01 13.17
C HIS A 40 2.56 -1.25 13.38
N ALA A 41 3.65 -1.34 12.65
CA ALA A 41 4.49 -2.54 12.54
C ALA A 41 5.45 -2.69 13.73
N ASP A 42 4.90 -2.69 14.95
CA ASP A 42 5.62 -3.09 16.15
C ASP A 42 5.84 -4.62 16.21
N GLY A 43 6.46 -5.12 17.28
CA GLY A 43 6.86 -6.51 17.39
C GLY A 43 5.83 -7.54 16.96
N PRO A 44 4.65 -7.64 17.62
CA PRO A 44 3.65 -8.66 17.27
C PRO A 44 3.04 -8.50 15.88
N VAL A 45 2.77 -7.26 15.47
CA VAL A 45 2.23 -6.95 14.13
C VAL A 45 3.26 -7.30 13.07
N ARG A 46 4.51 -6.90 13.26
CA ARG A 46 5.62 -7.22 12.36
C ARG A 46 5.78 -8.72 12.18
N GLU A 47 5.83 -9.48 13.26
CA GLU A 47 6.00 -10.94 13.22
C GLU A 47 4.85 -11.62 12.46
N ARG A 48 3.63 -11.18 12.70
CA ARG A 48 2.45 -11.70 11.99
C ARG A 48 2.53 -11.39 10.50
N ALA A 49 2.88 -10.17 10.14
CA ALA A 49 3.01 -9.74 8.75
C ALA A 49 4.09 -10.55 8.02
N LEU A 50 5.24 -10.77 8.63
CA LEU A 50 6.32 -11.56 8.04
C LEU A 50 5.91 -13.03 7.83
N ARG A 51 5.20 -13.63 8.77
CA ARG A 51 4.65 -14.98 8.60
C ARG A 51 3.67 -15.05 7.44
N GLN A 52 2.75 -14.09 7.34
CA GLN A 52 1.77 -14.04 6.24
C GLN A 52 2.44 -13.87 4.89
N LEU A 53 3.45 -13.02 4.79
CA LEU A 53 4.23 -12.83 3.56
C LEU A 53 4.94 -14.11 3.16
N ARG A 54 5.63 -14.77 4.09
CA ARG A 54 6.28 -16.06 3.85
C ARG A 54 5.28 -17.11 3.36
N ASP A 55 4.15 -17.24 4.04
CA ASP A 55 3.16 -18.26 3.73
C ASP A 55 2.48 -18.01 2.37
N ARG A 56 2.24 -16.76 2.02
CA ARG A 56 1.59 -16.39 0.76
C ARG A 56 2.54 -16.38 -0.44
N LEU A 57 3.79 -16.00 -0.24
CA LEU A 57 4.76 -15.88 -1.32
C LEU A 57 5.70 -17.09 -1.43
N GLY A 58 5.72 -17.95 -0.41
CA GLY A 58 6.56 -19.15 -0.41
C GLY A 58 8.06 -18.87 -0.31
N VAL A 59 8.44 -17.70 0.18
CA VAL A 59 9.84 -17.26 0.30
C VAL A 59 10.09 -16.75 1.72
N GLU A 60 11.22 -17.13 2.30
CA GLU A 60 11.62 -16.63 3.63
C GLU A 60 12.02 -15.14 3.54
N PRO A 61 11.39 -14.25 4.32
CA PRO A 61 11.75 -12.83 4.32
C PRO A 61 13.12 -12.59 4.93
N ALA A 62 13.94 -11.78 4.27
CA ALA A 62 15.24 -11.35 4.77
C ALA A 62 15.23 -9.85 5.07
N GLU A 63 15.78 -9.45 6.20
CA GLU A 63 15.89 -8.03 6.55
C GLU A 63 16.94 -7.34 5.67
N SER A 64 16.55 -6.20 5.08
CA SER A 64 17.41 -5.40 4.22
C SER A 64 16.88 -3.99 4.13
N SER A 65 17.76 -3.00 4.03
CA SER A 65 17.39 -1.59 3.78
C SER A 65 18.05 -1.03 2.53
N SER A 66 18.49 -1.90 1.64
CA SER A 66 19.16 -1.55 0.39
C SER A 66 18.24 -1.68 -0.83
N GLY A 67 18.73 -1.28 -1.99
CA GLY A 67 18.04 -1.44 -3.27
C GLY A 67 16.68 -0.76 -3.29
N LEU A 68 15.66 -1.50 -3.71
CA LEU A 68 14.29 -0.98 -3.81
C LEU A 68 13.72 -0.50 -2.46
N LEU A 69 14.07 -1.16 -1.36
CA LEU A 69 13.62 -0.71 -0.05
C LEU A 69 14.23 0.63 0.35
N ALA A 70 15.50 0.90 0.01
CA ALA A 70 16.10 2.21 0.21
C ALA A 70 15.37 3.30 -0.60
N GLU A 71 14.97 2.99 -1.81
CA GLU A 71 14.18 3.89 -2.66
C GLU A 71 12.79 4.12 -2.08
N ALA A 72 12.13 3.07 -1.61
CA ALA A 72 10.83 3.18 -0.95
C ALA A 72 10.89 4.04 0.32
N ILE A 73 11.93 3.89 1.13
CA ILE A 73 12.16 4.73 2.31
C ILE A 73 12.31 6.20 1.90
N ARG A 74 13.09 6.50 0.88
CA ARG A 74 13.25 7.88 0.39
C ARG A 74 11.94 8.48 -0.08
N GLU A 75 11.18 7.76 -0.90
CA GLU A 75 9.91 8.26 -1.42
C GLU A 75 8.88 8.45 -0.31
N LEU A 76 8.74 7.50 0.61
CA LEU A 76 7.83 7.65 1.74
C LEU A 76 8.23 8.81 2.65
N SER A 77 9.51 8.97 2.94
CA SER A 77 10.00 10.11 3.73
C SER A 77 9.69 11.44 3.06
N ALA A 78 9.88 11.54 1.75
CA ALA A 78 9.54 12.74 0.98
C ALA A 78 8.01 12.98 0.93
N TYR A 79 7.22 11.92 0.83
CA TYR A 79 5.76 12.01 0.91
C TYR A 79 5.31 12.58 2.27
N PHE A 80 5.80 12.03 3.37
CA PHE A 80 5.44 12.52 4.71
C PHE A 80 5.96 13.94 4.99
N ALA A 81 7.03 14.35 4.34
CA ALA A 81 7.52 15.73 4.38
C ALA A 81 6.71 16.71 3.51
N GLY A 82 5.73 16.22 2.73
CA GLY A 82 4.95 17.02 1.81
C GLY A 82 5.67 17.39 0.51
N GLU A 83 6.80 16.75 0.23
CA GLU A 83 7.67 17.03 -0.92
C GLU A 83 7.37 16.14 -2.13
N LEU A 84 6.77 14.97 -1.90
CA LEU A 84 6.42 14.01 -2.95
C LEU A 84 4.91 13.81 -3.01
N ARG A 85 4.34 13.88 -4.21
CA ARG A 85 2.90 13.68 -4.45
C ARG A 85 2.58 12.43 -5.25
N GLU A 86 3.53 11.91 -6.00
CA GLU A 86 3.41 10.68 -6.78
C GLU A 86 4.58 9.75 -6.47
N PHE A 87 4.26 8.47 -6.27
CA PHE A 87 5.27 7.44 -6.07
C PHE A 87 5.74 6.89 -7.43
N GLY A 88 7.05 6.79 -7.62
CA GLY A 88 7.67 6.19 -8.80
C GLY A 88 8.13 4.75 -8.60
N LEU A 89 7.78 4.13 -7.48
CA LEU A 89 8.20 2.77 -7.15
C LEU A 89 7.54 1.73 -8.05
N PRO A 90 8.27 0.75 -8.56
CA PRO A 90 7.64 -0.43 -9.14
C PRO A 90 6.86 -1.18 -8.07
N LEU A 91 5.67 -1.65 -8.42
CA LEU A 91 4.78 -2.38 -7.51
C LEU A 91 4.64 -3.84 -7.94
N ASP A 92 4.75 -4.73 -6.97
CA ASP A 92 4.44 -6.14 -7.15
C ASP A 92 3.01 -6.40 -6.68
N TRP A 93 2.13 -6.76 -7.62
CA TRP A 93 0.71 -6.97 -7.38
C TRP A 93 0.36 -8.41 -7.00
N SER A 94 1.33 -9.26 -6.71
CA SER A 94 1.11 -10.70 -6.49
C SER A 94 0.24 -11.03 -5.26
N LEU A 95 0.14 -10.11 -4.28
CA LEU A 95 -0.74 -10.28 -3.12
C LEU A 95 -2.19 -9.86 -3.38
N SER A 96 -2.50 -9.42 -4.58
CA SER A 96 -3.82 -8.95 -4.96
C SER A 96 -4.21 -9.61 -6.29
N GLY A 97 -5.48 -9.87 -6.52
CA GLY A 97 -5.95 -10.52 -7.73
C GLY A 97 -7.37 -10.16 -8.09
N GLY A 98 -7.81 -10.55 -9.31
CA GLY A 98 -9.17 -10.36 -9.78
C GLY A 98 -9.67 -8.93 -9.67
N PHE A 99 -10.90 -8.79 -9.19
CA PHE A 99 -11.57 -7.49 -9.00
C PHE A 99 -10.78 -6.57 -8.07
N ASN A 100 -10.25 -7.08 -6.96
CA ASN A 100 -9.48 -6.26 -6.02
C ASN A 100 -8.28 -5.60 -6.68
N ARG A 101 -7.51 -6.35 -7.46
CA ARG A 101 -6.37 -5.81 -8.21
C ARG A 101 -6.81 -4.75 -9.22
N GLN A 102 -7.89 -4.99 -9.93
CA GLN A 102 -8.43 -4.04 -10.90
C GLN A 102 -8.80 -2.71 -10.24
N VAL A 103 -9.51 -2.77 -9.12
CA VAL A 103 -9.92 -1.58 -8.36
C VAL A 103 -8.71 -0.84 -7.80
N LEU A 104 -7.75 -1.56 -7.22
CA LEU A 104 -6.56 -0.96 -6.63
C LEU A 104 -5.67 -0.29 -7.69
N ARG A 105 -5.58 -0.86 -8.88
CA ARG A 105 -4.86 -0.24 -10.00
C ARG A 105 -5.55 1.03 -10.51
N GLU A 106 -6.87 1.00 -10.63
CA GLU A 106 -7.64 2.21 -10.99
C GLU A 106 -7.45 3.32 -9.95
N LEU A 107 -7.48 2.96 -8.67
CA LEU A 107 -7.23 3.90 -7.59
C LEU A 107 -5.84 4.52 -7.67
N ALA A 108 -4.82 3.69 -7.90
CA ALA A 108 -3.43 4.14 -7.95
C ALA A 108 -3.15 5.15 -9.07
N THR A 109 -3.82 5.01 -10.21
CA THR A 109 -3.58 5.85 -11.38
C THR A 109 -4.64 6.94 -11.58
N GLY A 110 -5.84 6.73 -11.07
CA GLY A 110 -7.00 7.57 -11.36
C GLY A 110 -7.40 8.57 -10.27
N VAL A 111 -6.82 8.47 -9.07
CA VAL A 111 -7.16 9.37 -7.95
C VAL A 111 -5.89 10.05 -7.43
N PRO A 112 -5.62 11.27 -7.89
CA PRO A 112 -4.37 11.95 -7.57
C PRO A 112 -4.33 12.48 -6.12
N TYR A 113 -3.15 12.88 -5.71
CA TYR A 113 -2.89 13.59 -4.46
C TYR A 113 -3.83 14.81 -4.31
N GLY A 114 -4.44 14.94 -3.16
CA GLY A 114 -5.37 16.02 -2.84
C GLY A 114 -6.80 15.80 -3.34
N ALA A 115 -7.07 14.68 -4.01
CA ALA A 115 -8.42 14.29 -4.45
C ALA A 115 -8.96 13.13 -3.61
N VAL A 116 -10.27 12.97 -3.62
CA VAL A 116 -10.98 11.83 -3.04
C VAL A 116 -11.95 11.25 -4.06
N VAL A 117 -12.37 10.01 -3.85
CA VAL A 117 -13.33 9.30 -4.67
C VAL A 117 -14.27 8.51 -3.76
N GLY A 118 -15.55 8.41 -4.16
CA GLY A 118 -16.50 7.56 -3.47
C GLY A 118 -16.36 6.09 -3.90
N TYR A 119 -16.81 5.17 -3.04
CA TYR A 119 -16.81 3.73 -3.34
C TYR A 119 -17.64 3.41 -4.60
N GLY A 120 -18.81 4.03 -4.75
CA GLY A 120 -19.66 3.83 -5.92
C GLY A 120 -19.06 4.40 -7.21
N GLU A 121 -18.38 5.53 -7.14
CA GLU A 121 -17.71 6.11 -8.30
C GLU A 121 -16.55 5.21 -8.76
N LEU A 122 -15.75 4.71 -7.83
CA LEU A 122 -14.66 3.80 -8.14
C LEU A 122 -15.19 2.50 -8.75
N ALA A 123 -16.33 1.99 -8.25
CA ALA A 123 -17.01 0.85 -8.84
C ALA A 123 -17.43 1.13 -10.30
N ARG A 124 -17.98 2.29 -10.58
CA ARG A 124 -18.33 2.69 -11.96
C ARG A 124 -17.11 2.76 -12.88
N ARG A 125 -16.00 3.30 -12.39
CA ARG A 125 -14.76 3.44 -13.18
C ARG A 125 -14.19 2.08 -13.62
N VAL A 126 -14.40 1.03 -12.83
CA VAL A 126 -13.98 -0.33 -13.19
C VAL A 126 -15.07 -1.13 -13.92
N GLY A 127 -16.15 -0.48 -14.33
CA GLY A 127 -17.22 -1.11 -15.10
C GLY A 127 -18.17 -2.00 -14.29
N GLN A 128 -18.22 -1.81 -12.98
CA GLN A 128 -19.06 -2.59 -12.05
C GLN A 128 -19.95 -1.64 -11.21
N PRO A 129 -20.86 -0.88 -11.84
CA PRO A 129 -21.77 -0.01 -11.10
C PRO A 129 -22.59 -0.86 -10.12
N GLY A 130 -22.75 -0.39 -8.89
CA GLY A 130 -23.41 -1.18 -7.83
C GLY A 130 -22.46 -2.06 -7.01
N ALA A 131 -21.18 -2.17 -7.36
CA ALA A 131 -20.20 -2.96 -6.62
C ALA A 131 -19.46 -2.16 -5.52
N ALA A 132 -20.08 -1.11 -4.96
CA ALA A 132 -19.47 -0.27 -3.93
C ALA A 132 -19.00 -1.07 -2.71
N GLN A 133 -19.78 -2.07 -2.29
CA GLN A 133 -19.42 -2.92 -1.17
C GLN A 133 -18.18 -3.79 -1.47
N ALA A 134 -18.08 -4.31 -2.68
CA ALA A 134 -16.90 -5.07 -3.13
C ALA A 134 -15.65 -4.16 -3.23
N VAL A 135 -15.83 -2.89 -3.60
CA VAL A 135 -14.76 -1.89 -3.54
C VAL A 135 -14.28 -1.69 -2.10
N GLY A 136 -15.20 -1.63 -1.14
CA GLY A 136 -14.85 -1.57 0.28
C GLY A 136 -14.00 -2.75 0.74
N VAL A 137 -14.32 -3.95 0.30
CA VAL A 137 -13.51 -5.16 0.55
C VAL A 137 -12.12 -5.03 -0.07
N ALA A 138 -12.04 -4.55 -1.31
CA ALA A 138 -10.75 -4.32 -1.96
C ALA A 138 -9.88 -3.31 -1.19
N MET A 139 -10.47 -2.24 -0.67
CA MET A 139 -9.75 -1.26 0.15
C MET A 139 -9.24 -1.90 1.45
N GLY A 140 -10.07 -2.69 2.13
CA GLY A 140 -9.69 -3.39 3.37
C GLY A 140 -8.61 -4.45 3.17
N SER A 141 -8.44 -4.96 1.98
CA SER A 141 -7.41 -5.96 1.62
C SER A 141 -6.25 -5.40 0.81
N ASN A 142 -6.13 -4.07 0.70
CA ASN A 142 -5.03 -3.43 0.00
C ASN A 142 -3.68 -3.78 0.65
N PRO A 143 -2.78 -4.49 -0.06
CA PRO A 143 -1.47 -4.85 0.49
C PRO A 143 -0.45 -3.70 0.46
N LEU A 144 -0.77 -2.58 -0.20
CA LEU A 144 0.15 -1.48 -0.48
C LEU A 144 -0.45 -0.12 -0.07
N PRO A 145 -1.01 0.01 1.16
CA PRO A 145 -1.60 1.28 1.57
C PRO A 145 -0.56 2.42 1.53
N VAL A 146 -1.01 3.65 1.46
CA VAL A 146 -0.26 4.88 1.22
C VAL A 146 0.18 4.99 -0.24
N VAL A 147 0.94 4.04 -0.75
CA VAL A 147 1.43 4.01 -2.14
C VAL A 147 0.27 3.77 -3.11
N VAL A 148 -0.62 2.82 -2.79
CA VAL A 148 -1.94 2.68 -3.42
C VAL A 148 -2.96 3.34 -2.48
N PRO A 149 -3.50 4.51 -2.83
CA PRO A 149 -4.06 5.44 -1.85
C PRO A 149 -5.49 5.12 -1.43
N CYS A 150 -5.71 4.00 -0.75
CA CYS A 150 -7.03 3.63 -0.25
C CYS A 150 -7.61 4.62 0.76
N HIS A 151 -6.78 5.46 1.38
CA HIS A 151 -7.23 6.56 2.23
C HIS A 151 -8.01 7.64 1.46
N ARG A 152 -7.89 7.72 0.13
CA ARG A 152 -8.63 8.66 -0.73
C ARG A 152 -10.03 8.17 -1.08
N VAL A 153 -10.41 6.96 -0.68
CA VAL A 153 -11.77 6.43 -0.90
C VAL A 153 -12.62 6.75 0.31
N VAL A 154 -13.72 7.46 0.08
CA VAL A 154 -14.59 8.01 1.14
C VAL A 154 -16.05 7.64 0.87
N GLU A 155 -16.91 7.79 1.88
CA GLU A 155 -18.34 7.55 1.74
C GLU A 155 -19.04 8.67 0.97
N SER A 156 -20.14 8.35 0.32
CA SER A 156 -20.91 9.30 -0.51
C SER A 156 -21.54 10.44 0.29
N ASP A 157 -21.75 10.26 1.59
CA ASP A 157 -22.27 11.29 2.51
C ASP A 157 -21.19 12.23 3.05
N GLY A 158 -19.94 12.06 2.61
CA GLY A 158 -18.78 12.80 3.12
C GLY A 158 -18.10 12.18 4.33
N GLY A 159 -18.61 11.04 4.84
CA GLY A 159 -17.96 10.26 5.89
C GLY A 159 -16.64 9.65 5.41
N LEU A 160 -15.71 9.42 6.34
CA LEU A 160 -14.39 8.87 5.98
C LEU A 160 -14.45 7.41 5.55
N GLY A 161 -15.44 6.65 6.02
CA GLY A 161 -15.48 5.20 5.84
C GLY A 161 -14.45 4.47 6.69
N GLY A 162 -14.37 3.15 6.51
CA GLY A 162 -13.38 2.33 7.20
C GLY A 162 -11.97 2.53 6.67
N PHE A 163 -10.99 2.11 7.48
CA PHE A 163 -9.58 2.12 7.10
C PHE A 163 -8.79 1.12 7.93
N GLY A 164 -7.98 0.28 7.27
CA GLY A 164 -7.22 -0.79 7.94
C GLY A 164 -6.16 -0.27 8.91
N GLY A 165 -5.60 0.90 8.67
CA GLY A 165 -4.66 1.56 9.57
C GLY A 165 -5.32 2.36 10.70
N GLY A 166 -6.65 2.35 10.79
CA GLY A 166 -7.44 3.13 11.74
C GLY A 166 -7.87 4.50 11.19
N LEU A 167 -8.98 5.02 11.70
CA LEU A 167 -9.55 6.30 11.23
C LEU A 167 -8.62 7.48 11.49
N GLU A 168 -7.87 7.46 12.59
CA GLU A 168 -6.91 8.52 12.89
C GLU A 168 -5.79 8.57 11.85
N THR A 169 -5.26 7.43 11.47
CA THR A 169 -4.27 7.33 10.39
C THR A 169 -4.83 7.86 9.07
N LYS A 170 -6.07 7.51 8.74
CA LYS A 170 -6.75 8.02 7.54
C LYS A 170 -6.88 9.53 7.57
N ARG A 171 -7.29 10.11 8.70
CA ARG A 171 -7.38 11.56 8.88
C ARG A 171 -6.03 12.24 8.69
N GLN A 172 -4.98 11.67 9.27
CA GLN A 172 -3.62 12.21 9.15
C GLN A 172 -3.14 12.22 7.69
N LEU A 173 -3.38 11.15 6.93
CA LEU A 173 -3.02 11.08 5.52
C LEU A 173 -3.83 12.10 4.69
N LEU A 174 -5.12 12.20 4.90
CA LEU A 174 -5.97 13.18 4.20
C LEU A 174 -5.62 14.63 4.58
N ALA A 175 -5.27 14.89 5.83
CA ALA A 175 -4.80 16.21 6.26
C ALA A 175 -3.44 16.54 5.63
N LEU A 176 -2.51 15.60 5.57
CA LEU A 176 -1.24 15.77 4.89
C LEU A 176 -1.43 16.16 3.41
N GLU A 177 -2.40 15.53 2.76
CA GLU A 177 -2.73 15.79 1.36
C GLU A 177 -3.61 17.04 1.14
N GLY A 178 -3.93 17.77 2.19
CA GLY A 178 -4.71 19.00 2.11
C GLY A 178 -6.22 18.81 1.93
N VAL A 179 -6.73 17.59 2.04
CA VAL A 179 -8.17 17.29 1.92
C VAL A 179 -8.92 17.68 3.18
N LEU A 180 -8.32 17.47 4.34
CA LEU A 180 -8.86 17.86 5.64
C LEU A 180 -8.00 18.97 6.24
N PRO A 181 -8.56 19.79 7.14
CA PRO A 181 -7.74 20.73 7.92
C PRO A 181 -6.68 19.98 8.71
N ALA A 182 -5.51 20.57 8.87
CA ALA A 182 -4.50 20.03 9.76
C ALA A 182 -5.08 19.93 11.18
N PRO A 183 -4.82 18.85 11.91
CA PRO A 183 -5.23 18.76 13.29
C PRO A 183 -4.61 19.91 14.08
N LEU A 184 -5.42 20.54 14.93
CA LEU A 184 -5.01 21.73 15.69
C LEU A 184 -3.95 21.41 16.76
N PHE A 185 -3.54 20.19 16.87
CA PHE A 185 -2.36 19.70 17.67
C PHE A 185 -2.16 18.21 17.45
#